data_62bfb65ef173d5c28992f37756f264be
#
_entry.id   62bfb65ef173d5c28992f37756f264be
#
_cell.length_a   1.000
_cell.length_b   1.000
_cell.length_c   1.000
_cell.angle_alpha   90.00
_cell.angle_beta   90.00
_cell.angle_gamma   90.00
#
_symmetry.space_group_name_H-M   'P 1'
#
loop_
_entity.id
_entity.type
_entity.pdbx_description
1 polymer ?
#
loop_
_entity_poly.entity_id
_entity_poly.type
_entity_poly.pdbx_seq_one_letter_code
_entity_poly.pdbx_strand_id
1 'polypeptide(L)'
;MAICFEFIKTMMADLKNQGFSVKGKTAKISAVNLNKKEPSEIISKVDGGILIIERAGRLRKDTIEKMKACLQSDLSSILVFLTDTEQSMNRFTERYPSLSEMFNLRVDIKDYSADELVEQAIKYAYEQEYSIETMGRLALRTRIEEMIANDDAPDTDDVRDIIDEAIDHVNRKNFKHFMDILTHKRYDEEDMIVLREDDFLMS
;
A
#
# COMPACT_ATOMS: atom_id res chain seq x y z
N MET A 1 2.63 4.21 2.50
CA MET A 1 3.30 4.40 1.18
C MET A 1 3.16 3.20 0.24
N ALA A 2 2.98 1.99 0.74
CA ALA A 2 2.66 0.80 -0.06
C ALA A 2 1.37 1.00 -0.86
N ILE A 3 0.31 1.50 -0.24
CA ILE A 3 -0.99 1.78 -0.86
C ILE A 3 -0.88 2.67 -2.12
N CYS A 4 -0.06 3.72 -2.09
CA CYS A 4 0.14 4.57 -3.27
C CYS A 4 0.74 3.79 -4.45
N PHE A 5 1.64 2.86 -4.17
CA PHE A 5 2.29 2.04 -5.20
C PHE A 5 1.32 1.03 -5.82
N GLU A 6 0.51 0.37 -5.00
CA GLU A 6 -0.55 -0.54 -5.45
C GLU A 6 -1.61 0.21 -6.28
N PHE A 7 -2.02 1.38 -5.84
CA PHE A 7 -2.93 2.24 -6.61
C PHE A 7 -2.34 2.57 -8.00
N ILE A 8 -1.07 2.97 -8.06
CA ILE A 8 -0.39 3.25 -9.34
C ILE A 8 -0.34 2.00 -10.23
N LYS A 9 -0.06 0.81 -9.69
CA LYS A 9 -0.09 -0.45 -10.44
C LYS A 9 -1.47 -0.75 -11.01
N THR A 10 -2.52 -0.62 -10.18
CA THR A 10 -3.91 -0.86 -10.60
C THR A 10 -4.32 0.11 -11.71
N MET A 11 -4.04 1.40 -11.52
CA MET A 11 -4.31 2.42 -12.54
C MET A 11 -3.57 2.13 -13.85
N MET A 12 -2.33 1.65 -13.77
CA MET A 12 -1.56 1.27 -14.96
C MET A 12 -2.12 0.04 -15.67
N ALA A 13 -2.63 -0.93 -14.93
CA ALA A 13 -3.31 -2.09 -15.51
C ALA A 13 -4.59 -1.64 -16.27
N ASP A 14 -5.36 -0.73 -15.68
CA ASP A 14 -6.56 -0.19 -16.31
C ASP A 14 -6.25 0.64 -17.57
N LEU A 15 -5.24 1.49 -17.53
CA LEU A 15 -4.79 2.23 -18.70
C LEU A 15 -4.35 1.29 -19.83
N LYS A 16 -3.64 0.22 -19.50
CA LYS A 16 -3.24 -0.80 -20.47
C LYS A 16 -4.43 -1.52 -21.08
N ASN A 17 -5.45 -1.85 -20.27
CA ASN A 17 -6.70 -2.46 -20.74
C ASN A 17 -7.49 -1.51 -21.66
N GLN A 18 -7.36 -0.20 -21.47
CA GLN A 18 -7.97 0.84 -22.32
C GLN A 18 -7.14 1.15 -23.58
N GLY A 19 -6.06 0.41 -23.83
CA GLY A 19 -5.23 0.56 -25.04
C GLY A 19 -4.08 1.56 -24.91
N PHE A 20 -3.86 2.14 -23.72
CA PHE A 20 -2.67 2.96 -23.46
C PHE A 20 -1.45 2.05 -23.26
N SER A 21 -0.51 2.12 -24.17
CA SER A 21 0.71 1.33 -24.08
C SER A 21 1.83 2.16 -23.45
N VAL A 22 2.11 1.91 -22.18
CA VAL A 22 3.36 2.40 -21.56
C VAL A 22 4.48 1.45 -21.99
N LYS A 23 5.31 1.89 -22.92
CA LYS A 23 6.39 1.08 -23.49
C LYS A 23 7.71 1.22 -22.74
N GLY A 24 7.83 2.24 -21.90
CA GLY A 24 9.04 2.55 -21.16
C GLY A 24 9.14 1.82 -19.82
N LYS A 25 10.23 2.11 -19.10
CA LYS A 25 10.52 1.53 -17.78
C LYS A 25 9.79 2.28 -16.68
N THR A 26 9.45 1.59 -15.60
CA THR A 26 9.04 2.22 -14.35
C THR A 26 10.27 2.46 -13.49
N ALA A 27 10.46 3.70 -13.06
CA ALA A 27 11.48 4.06 -12.09
C ALA A 27 10.85 4.70 -10.85
N LYS A 28 11.35 4.33 -9.69
CA LYS A 28 10.97 4.87 -8.39
C LYS A 28 12.20 5.53 -7.76
N ILE A 29 12.06 6.78 -7.30
CA ILE A 29 13.14 7.54 -6.68
C ILE A 29 12.60 8.42 -5.56
N SER A 30 13.32 8.53 -4.44
CA SER A 30 12.96 9.51 -3.42
C SER A 30 13.41 10.92 -3.82
N ALA A 31 12.66 11.95 -3.41
CA ALA A 31 13.01 13.35 -3.65
C ALA A 31 14.43 13.69 -3.17
N VAL A 32 14.85 13.13 -2.02
CA VAL A 32 16.20 13.35 -1.49
C VAL A 32 17.29 12.83 -2.43
N ASN A 33 17.05 11.69 -3.06
CA ASN A 33 17.98 11.10 -4.03
C ASN A 33 17.92 11.82 -5.39
N LEU A 34 16.74 12.28 -5.80
CA LEU A 34 16.58 13.05 -7.02
C LEU A 34 17.28 14.41 -6.90
N ASN A 35 17.24 15.06 -5.74
CA ASN A 35 17.97 16.31 -5.46
C ASN A 35 19.50 16.21 -5.62
N LYS A 36 20.05 14.99 -5.64
CA LYS A 36 21.49 14.75 -5.80
C LYS A 36 21.88 14.36 -7.25
N LYS A 37 20.90 14.27 -8.13
CA LYS A 37 21.06 13.82 -9.51
C LYS A 37 20.57 14.88 -10.49
N GLU A 38 20.95 14.75 -11.73
CA GLU A 38 20.40 15.60 -12.79
C GLU A 38 19.05 15.00 -13.25
N PRO A 39 17.92 15.76 -13.09
CA PRO A 39 16.60 15.25 -13.45
C PRO A 39 16.46 14.78 -14.89
N SER A 40 17.13 15.47 -15.82
CA SER A 40 17.14 15.11 -17.26
C SER A 40 17.64 13.69 -17.51
N GLU A 41 18.68 13.25 -16.80
CA GLU A 41 19.23 11.90 -16.94
C GLU A 41 18.25 10.83 -16.42
N ILE A 42 17.50 11.14 -15.38
CA ILE A 42 16.50 10.20 -14.83
C ILE A 42 15.31 10.10 -15.78
N ILE A 43 14.81 11.26 -16.23
CA ILE A 43 13.66 11.35 -17.13
C ILE A 43 13.95 10.63 -18.45
N SER A 44 15.13 10.86 -19.04
CA SER A 44 15.52 10.19 -20.30
C SER A 44 15.65 8.67 -20.19
N LYS A 45 15.99 8.14 -18.99
CA LYS A 45 16.08 6.68 -18.76
C LYS A 45 14.72 5.99 -18.68
N VAL A 46 13.67 6.75 -18.42
CA VAL A 46 12.28 6.25 -18.30
C VAL A 46 11.39 6.75 -19.43
N ASP A 47 11.98 7.22 -20.51
CA ASP A 47 11.25 7.72 -21.68
C ASP A 47 10.19 6.70 -22.15
N GLY A 48 8.97 7.19 -22.39
CA GLY A 48 7.80 6.35 -22.65
C GLY A 48 7.30 5.53 -21.46
N GLY A 49 7.80 5.78 -20.24
CA GLY A 49 7.54 5.01 -19.05
C GLY A 49 6.94 5.82 -17.89
N ILE A 50 7.28 5.39 -16.67
CA ILE A 50 6.71 5.94 -15.43
C ILE A 50 7.84 6.36 -14.49
N LEU A 51 7.73 7.58 -13.97
CA LEU A 51 8.58 8.08 -12.89
C LEU A 51 7.75 8.32 -11.64
N ILE A 52 8.06 7.59 -10.57
CA ILE A 52 7.44 7.77 -9.25
C ILE A 52 8.44 8.48 -8.35
N ILE A 53 8.07 9.64 -7.84
CA ILE A 53 8.90 10.46 -6.93
C ILE A 53 8.27 10.44 -5.55
N GLU A 54 8.91 9.74 -4.61
CA GLU A 54 8.45 9.64 -3.24
C GLU A 54 8.93 10.81 -2.39
N ARG A 55 8.12 11.18 -1.40
CA ARG A 55 8.37 12.30 -0.49
C ARG A 55 8.61 13.61 -1.26
N ALA A 56 7.73 13.87 -2.22
CA ALA A 56 7.85 14.98 -3.16
C ALA A 56 7.98 16.36 -2.50
N GLY A 57 7.40 16.56 -1.32
CA GLY A 57 7.56 17.77 -0.52
C GLY A 57 9.01 18.08 -0.10
N ARG A 58 9.93 17.09 -0.23
CA ARG A 58 11.38 17.29 0.00
C ARG A 58 12.16 17.66 -1.25
N LEU A 59 11.50 17.86 -2.38
CA LEU A 59 12.16 18.38 -3.59
C LEU A 59 12.68 19.79 -3.34
N ARG A 60 13.88 20.07 -3.84
CA ARG A 60 14.48 21.40 -3.79
C ARG A 60 14.01 22.24 -4.96
N LYS A 61 14.02 23.54 -4.80
CA LYS A 61 13.60 24.49 -5.83
C LYS A 61 14.37 24.31 -7.14
N ASP A 62 15.70 24.16 -7.07
CA ASP A 62 16.56 23.95 -8.23
C ASP A 62 16.21 22.65 -8.97
N THR A 63 15.95 21.57 -8.26
CA THR A 63 15.49 20.28 -8.83
C THR A 63 14.15 20.43 -9.52
N ILE A 64 13.21 21.18 -8.89
CA ILE A 64 11.88 21.44 -9.44
C ILE A 64 11.97 22.24 -10.75
N GLU A 65 12.77 23.31 -10.78
CA GLU A 65 12.93 24.12 -11.99
C GLU A 65 13.52 23.30 -13.15
N LYS A 66 14.51 22.45 -12.87
CA LYS A 66 15.09 21.54 -13.87
C LYS A 66 14.07 20.51 -14.34
N MET A 67 13.32 19.89 -13.43
CA MET A 67 12.25 18.95 -13.79
C MET A 67 11.21 19.63 -14.67
N LYS A 68 10.77 20.83 -14.32
CA LYS A 68 9.80 21.59 -15.09
C LYS A 68 10.30 21.85 -16.51
N ALA A 69 11.55 22.30 -16.66
CA ALA A 69 12.15 22.50 -17.97
C ALA A 69 12.19 21.22 -18.82
N CYS A 70 12.54 20.07 -18.21
CA CYS A 70 12.56 18.79 -18.89
C CYS A 70 11.15 18.33 -19.30
N LEU A 71 10.14 18.49 -18.44
CA LEU A 71 8.77 18.07 -18.73
C LEU A 71 8.08 18.96 -19.77
N GLN A 72 8.51 20.22 -19.91
CA GLN A 72 8.01 21.14 -20.94
C GLN A 72 8.66 20.94 -22.31
N SER A 73 9.84 20.34 -22.36
CA SER A 73 10.67 20.24 -23.58
C SER A 73 10.43 18.99 -24.42
N ASP A 74 9.16 18.53 -24.55
CA ASP A 74 8.77 17.47 -25.52
C ASP A 74 8.88 16.00 -25.04
N LEU A 75 8.78 15.76 -23.74
CA LEU A 75 8.72 14.40 -23.21
C LEU A 75 7.25 13.97 -22.97
N SER A 76 6.47 14.05 -24.04
CA SER A 76 5.02 13.79 -24.05
C SER A 76 4.61 12.35 -23.74
N SER A 77 5.54 11.46 -23.49
CA SER A 77 5.28 10.03 -23.27
C SER A 77 5.57 9.53 -21.86
N ILE A 78 6.02 10.39 -20.94
CA ILE A 78 6.31 9.98 -19.57
C ILE A 78 5.12 10.30 -18.63
N LEU A 79 4.76 9.33 -17.77
CA LEU A 79 3.85 9.54 -16.66
C LEU A 79 4.66 9.83 -15.38
N VAL A 80 4.38 10.94 -14.73
CA VAL A 80 5.06 11.32 -13.48
C VAL A 80 4.06 11.30 -12.33
N PHE A 81 4.41 10.57 -11.28
CA PHE A 81 3.68 10.52 -10.03
C PHE A 81 4.50 11.18 -8.92
N LEU A 82 3.90 12.14 -8.22
CA LEU A 82 4.44 12.70 -7.00
C LEU A 82 3.66 12.13 -5.82
N THR A 83 4.34 11.49 -4.89
CA THR A 83 3.71 10.91 -3.71
C THR A 83 4.31 11.48 -2.43
N ASP A 84 3.44 11.82 -1.46
CA ASP A 84 3.80 12.24 -0.12
C ASP A 84 2.55 12.19 0.77
N THR A 85 2.68 12.54 2.05
CA THR A 85 1.53 12.75 2.94
C THR A 85 0.68 13.92 2.44
N GLU A 86 -0.63 13.91 2.74
CA GLU A 86 -1.56 14.96 2.36
C GLU A 86 -1.04 16.35 2.78
N GLN A 87 -0.62 16.47 4.04
CA GLN A 87 -0.11 17.73 4.58
C GLN A 87 1.14 18.21 3.83
N SER A 88 2.05 17.30 3.49
CA SER A 88 3.27 17.61 2.73
C SER A 88 2.94 18.04 1.30
N MET A 89 1.99 17.35 0.65
CA MET A 89 1.54 17.72 -0.70
C MET A 89 0.80 19.04 -0.73
N ASN A 90 -0.04 19.35 0.25
CA ASN A 90 -0.70 20.67 0.34
C ASN A 90 0.34 21.80 0.43
N ARG A 91 1.31 21.69 1.32
CA ARG A 91 2.41 22.68 1.42
C ARG A 91 3.24 22.77 0.14
N PHE A 92 3.45 21.64 -0.54
CA PHE A 92 4.21 21.59 -1.78
C PHE A 92 3.48 22.30 -2.92
N THR A 93 2.18 22.06 -3.11
CA THR A 93 1.37 22.71 -4.15
C THR A 93 1.24 24.21 -3.92
N GLU A 94 1.06 24.64 -2.66
CA GLU A 94 1.05 26.08 -2.28
C GLU A 94 2.40 26.76 -2.56
N ARG A 95 3.51 26.06 -2.31
CA ARG A 95 4.86 26.60 -2.49
C ARG A 95 5.29 26.67 -3.95
N TYR A 96 4.82 25.74 -4.78
CA TYR A 96 5.21 25.59 -6.17
C TYR A 96 4.01 25.49 -7.13
N PRO A 97 3.15 26.53 -7.19
CA PRO A 97 1.92 26.48 -8.00
C PRO A 97 2.21 26.23 -9.47
N SER A 98 3.27 26.79 -10.02
CA SER A 98 3.65 26.62 -11.43
C SER A 98 4.06 25.18 -11.82
N LEU A 99 4.50 24.36 -10.86
CA LEU A 99 4.71 22.94 -11.08
C LEU A 99 3.38 22.18 -10.88
N SER A 100 2.62 22.56 -9.87
CA SER A 100 1.33 21.96 -9.57
C SER A 100 0.35 22.02 -10.75
N GLU A 101 0.36 23.12 -11.50
CA GLU A 101 -0.45 23.30 -12.71
C GLU A 101 -0.13 22.30 -13.84
N MET A 102 1.04 21.65 -13.78
CA MET A 102 1.40 20.61 -14.76
C MET A 102 0.80 19.22 -14.42
N PHE A 103 0.28 19.06 -13.21
CA PHE A 103 -0.36 17.83 -12.75
C PHE A 103 -1.87 17.96 -12.78
N ASN A 104 -2.52 17.23 -13.69
CA ASN A 104 -3.94 17.35 -13.96
C ASN A 104 -4.81 16.52 -13.01
N LEU A 105 -4.20 15.61 -12.26
CA LEU A 105 -4.90 14.68 -11.37
C LEU A 105 -4.26 14.70 -9.99
N ARG A 106 -5.09 14.89 -8.98
CA ARG A 106 -4.76 14.64 -7.58
C ARG A 106 -5.64 13.51 -7.06
N VAL A 107 -5.03 12.57 -6.39
CA VAL A 107 -5.73 11.49 -5.72
C VAL A 107 -5.30 11.49 -4.26
N ASP A 108 -6.26 11.66 -3.37
CA ASP A 108 -6.05 11.57 -1.93
C ASP A 108 -6.45 10.15 -1.51
N ILE A 109 -5.44 9.35 -1.14
CA ILE A 109 -5.62 7.99 -0.66
C ILE A 109 -5.63 8.07 0.86
N LYS A 110 -6.76 7.70 1.45
CA LYS A 110 -6.87 7.60 2.91
C LYS A 110 -6.22 6.31 3.39
N ASP A 111 -5.53 6.38 4.51
CA ASP A 111 -5.12 5.18 5.22
C ASP A 111 -6.37 4.42 5.68
N TYR A 112 -6.29 3.10 5.70
CA TYR A 112 -7.37 2.29 6.19
C TYR A 112 -7.57 2.53 7.70
N SER A 113 -8.83 2.64 8.11
CA SER A 113 -9.18 2.57 9.52
C SER A 113 -9.01 1.15 10.06
N ALA A 114 -8.85 1.02 11.37
CA ALA A 114 -8.79 -0.31 12.00
C ALA A 114 -10.03 -1.16 11.68
N ASP A 115 -11.22 -0.55 11.60
CA ASP A 115 -12.46 -1.25 11.26
C ASP A 115 -12.43 -1.80 9.84
N GLU A 116 -11.98 -1.01 8.85
CA GLU A 116 -11.86 -1.45 7.46
C GLU A 116 -10.85 -2.58 7.31
N LEU A 117 -9.72 -2.51 8.02
CA LEU A 117 -8.71 -3.57 8.02
C LEU A 117 -9.22 -4.86 8.68
N VAL A 118 -9.96 -4.76 9.78
CA VAL A 118 -10.61 -5.92 10.41
C VAL A 118 -11.62 -6.57 9.47
N GLU A 119 -12.43 -5.78 8.75
CA GLU A 119 -13.36 -6.32 7.74
C GLU A 119 -12.63 -7.04 6.60
N GLN A 120 -11.53 -6.49 6.11
CA GLN A 120 -10.71 -7.15 5.10
C GLN A 120 -10.10 -8.47 5.62
N ALA A 121 -9.63 -8.49 6.88
CA ALA A 121 -9.11 -9.68 7.52
C ALA A 121 -10.17 -10.79 7.63
N ILE A 122 -11.38 -10.43 8.07
CA ILE A 122 -12.51 -11.38 8.18
C ILE A 122 -12.83 -11.97 6.80
N LYS A 123 -12.88 -11.13 5.78
CA LYS A 123 -13.13 -11.56 4.42
C LYS A 123 -12.04 -12.51 3.92
N TYR A 124 -10.78 -12.17 4.15
CA TYR A 124 -9.66 -13.00 3.74
C TYR A 124 -9.65 -14.35 4.47
N ALA A 125 -9.88 -14.36 5.79
CA ALA A 125 -10.00 -15.59 6.57
C ALA A 125 -11.12 -16.49 6.01
N TYR A 126 -12.28 -15.90 5.68
CA TYR A 126 -13.40 -16.61 5.08
C TYR A 126 -13.04 -17.23 3.72
N GLU A 127 -12.29 -16.52 2.87
CA GLU A 127 -11.79 -17.02 1.58
C GLU A 127 -10.82 -18.22 1.76
N GLN A 128 -10.17 -18.33 2.94
CA GLN A 128 -9.29 -19.44 3.31
C GLN A 128 -10.02 -20.57 4.08
N GLU A 129 -11.36 -20.53 4.17
CA GLU A 129 -12.20 -21.47 4.93
C GLU A 129 -12.02 -21.40 6.46
N TYR A 130 -11.67 -20.19 6.98
CA TYR A 130 -11.57 -19.90 8.40
C TYR A 130 -12.58 -18.85 8.81
N SER A 131 -13.14 -18.98 10.03
CA SER A 131 -13.92 -17.94 10.68
C SER A 131 -13.16 -17.37 11.88
N ILE A 132 -13.53 -16.17 12.33
CA ILE A 132 -12.89 -15.50 13.46
C ILE A 132 -13.93 -15.29 14.54
N GLU A 133 -13.76 -15.88 15.72
CA GLU A 133 -14.67 -15.67 16.85
C GLU A 133 -14.57 -14.26 17.43
N THR A 134 -15.53 -13.87 18.28
CA THR A 134 -15.62 -12.50 18.81
C THR A 134 -14.34 -12.05 19.55
N MET A 135 -13.74 -12.91 20.36
CA MET A 135 -12.49 -12.57 21.08
C MET A 135 -11.31 -12.54 20.14
N GLY A 136 -11.27 -13.41 19.12
CA GLY A 136 -10.28 -13.37 18.06
C GLY A 136 -10.34 -12.06 17.25
N ARG A 137 -11.55 -11.57 16.93
CA ARG A 137 -11.71 -10.25 16.26
C ARG A 137 -11.22 -9.10 17.13
N LEU A 138 -11.43 -9.17 18.43
CA LEU A 138 -10.94 -8.16 19.36
C LEU A 138 -9.41 -8.16 19.43
N ALA A 139 -8.77 -9.33 19.52
CA ALA A 139 -7.31 -9.45 19.52
C ALA A 139 -6.70 -8.96 18.18
N LEU A 140 -7.28 -9.35 17.05
CA LEU A 140 -6.90 -8.86 15.73
C LEU A 140 -6.99 -7.33 15.64
N ARG A 141 -8.11 -6.76 16.09
CA ARG A 141 -8.31 -5.30 16.14
C ARG A 141 -7.23 -4.61 16.96
N THR A 142 -6.96 -5.12 18.16
CA THR A 142 -5.92 -4.57 19.04
C THR A 142 -4.56 -4.57 18.37
N ARG A 143 -4.19 -5.66 17.70
CA ARG A 143 -2.92 -5.77 16.96
C ARG A 143 -2.85 -4.73 15.82
N ILE A 144 -3.93 -4.54 15.07
CA ILE A 144 -4.01 -3.52 14.01
C ILE A 144 -3.90 -2.10 14.59
N GLU A 145 -4.62 -1.81 15.69
CA GLU A 145 -4.56 -0.51 16.37
C GLU A 145 -3.16 -0.20 16.92
N GLU A 146 -2.43 -1.20 17.41
CA GLU A 146 -1.04 -1.07 17.82
C GLU A 146 -0.11 -0.75 16.65
N MET A 147 -0.31 -1.39 15.49
CA MET A 147 0.45 -1.06 14.28
C MET A 147 0.20 0.39 13.86
N ILE A 148 -1.06 0.83 13.83
CA ILE A 148 -1.42 2.22 13.51
C ILE A 148 -0.80 3.20 14.52
N ALA A 149 -0.82 2.88 15.80
CA ALA A 149 -0.26 3.74 16.87
C ALA A 149 1.27 3.89 16.78
N ASN A 150 1.96 2.89 16.22
CA ASN A 150 3.40 2.90 16.01
C ASN A 150 3.83 3.59 14.69
N ASP A 151 2.92 4.32 14.02
CA ASP A 151 3.14 5.01 12.74
C ASP A 151 3.48 4.04 11.59
N ASP A 152 3.11 2.78 11.78
CA ASP A 152 3.20 1.72 10.79
C ASP A 152 1.83 1.65 10.12
N ALA A 153 1.61 2.45 9.07
CA ALA A 153 0.31 2.49 8.38
C ALA A 153 0.03 1.13 7.71
N PRO A 154 -0.63 0.18 8.42
CA PRO A 154 -0.84 -1.16 7.90
C PRO A 154 -1.76 -1.13 6.67
N ASP A 155 -1.51 -2.03 5.75
CA ASP A 155 -2.31 -2.20 4.55
C ASP A 155 -2.98 -3.60 4.51
N THR A 156 -3.60 -3.90 3.39
CA THR A 156 -4.31 -5.18 3.22
C THR A 156 -3.37 -6.38 3.16
N ASP A 157 -2.11 -6.21 2.77
CA ASP A 157 -1.13 -7.30 2.72
C ASP A 157 -0.64 -7.61 4.15
N ASP A 158 -0.38 -6.57 4.97
CA ASP A 158 -0.05 -6.76 6.39
C ASP A 158 -1.13 -7.53 7.14
N VAL A 159 -2.40 -7.22 6.83
CA VAL A 159 -3.54 -7.90 7.43
C VAL A 159 -3.65 -9.37 6.99
N ARG A 160 -3.34 -9.67 5.73
CA ARG A 160 -3.25 -11.06 5.24
C ARG A 160 -2.15 -11.83 5.96
N ASP A 161 -0.99 -11.21 6.12
CA ASP A 161 0.13 -11.83 6.85
C ASP A 161 -0.28 -12.17 8.30
N ILE A 162 -1.02 -11.30 8.98
CA ILE A 162 -1.56 -11.57 10.32
C ILE A 162 -2.49 -12.80 10.31
N ILE A 163 -3.38 -12.91 9.32
CA ILE A 163 -4.29 -14.04 9.21
C ILE A 163 -3.52 -15.32 8.87
N ASP A 164 -2.55 -15.26 7.96
CA ASP A 164 -1.72 -16.41 7.58
C ASP A 164 -0.91 -16.92 8.79
N GLU A 165 -0.37 -16.01 9.61
CA GLU A 165 0.28 -16.36 10.89
C GLU A 165 -0.68 -17.08 11.85
N ALA A 166 -1.92 -16.58 11.99
CA ALA A 166 -2.93 -17.20 12.83
C ALA A 166 -3.34 -18.59 12.32
N ILE A 167 -3.49 -18.74 11.00
CA ILE A 167 -3.78 -20.02 10.34
C ILE A 167 -2.62 -21.01 10.57
N ASP A 168 -1.39 -20.55 10.39
CA ASP A 168 -0.20 -21.36 10.63
C ASP A 168 -0.11 -21.80 12.11
N HIS A 169 -0.51 -20.94 13.04
CA HIS A 169 -0.57 -21.30 14.45
C HIS A 169 -1.57 -22.42 14.72
N VAL A 170 -2.76 -22.35 14.14
CA VAL A 170 -3.78 -23.40 14.24
C VAL A 170 -3.27 -24.72 13.65
N ASN A 171 -2.57 -24.63 12.50
CA ASN A 171 -2.10 -25.79 11.75
C ASN A 171 -0.80 -26.38 12.29
N ARG A 172 -0.07 -25.68 13.17
CA ARG A 172 1.12 -26.25 13.84
C ARG A 172 0.71 -27.51 14.56
N LYS A 173 1.54 -28.54 14.43
CA LYS A 173 1.38 -29.91 15.01
C LYS A 173 1.41 -29.89 16.56
N ASN A 174 0.55 -29.12 17.19
CA ASN A 174 0.33 -29.17 18.62
C ASN A 174 -0.80 -30.17 18.87
N PHE A 175 -0.53 -31.21 19.65
CA PHE A 175 -1.47 -32.29 19.92
C PHE A 175 -2.85 -31.80 20.41
N LYS A 176 -2.88 -30.73 21.20
CA LYS A 176 -4.13 -30.11 21.68
C LYS A 176 -4.96 -29.53 20.52
N HIS A 177 -4.37 -28.76 19.66
CA HIS A 177 -5.03 -28.16 18.50
C HIS A 177 -5.51 -29.22 17.50
N PHE A 178 -4.68 -30.24 17.26
CA PHE A 178 -5.04 -31.39 16.45
C PHE A 178 -6.27 -32.14 17.02
N MET A 179 -6.34 -32.35 18.33
CA MET A 179 -7.49 -32.99 18.98
C MET A 179 -8.74 -32.11 18.92
N ASP A 180 -8.63 -30.79 19.05
CA ASP A 180 -9.76 -29.87 18.93
C ASP A 180 -10.35 -29.84 17.51
N ILE A 181 -9.51 -29.91 16.51
CA ILE A 181 -9.94 -30.04 15.10
C ILE A 181 -10.59 -31.42 14.89
N LEU A 182 -9.93 -32.51 15.31
CA LEU A 182 -10.43 -33.87 15.13
C LEU A 182 -11.76 -34.12 15.84
N THR A 183 -12.00 -33.46 16.97
CA THR A 183 -13.26 -33.56 17.75
C THR A 183 -14.32 -32.54 17.34
N HIS A 184 -14.15 -31.81 16.26
CA HIS A 184 -15.05 -30.73 15.76
C HIS A 184 -15.31 -29.61 16.77
N LYS A 185 -14.53 -29.49 17.83
CA LYS A 185 -14.66 -28.42 18.84
C LYS A 185 -14.19 -27.05 18.37
N ARG A 186 -13.57 -27.02 17.19
CA ARG A 186 -13.00 -25.81 16.61
C ARG A 186 -13.65 -25.45 15.27
N TYR A 187 -14.86 -25.96 15.03
CA TYR A 187 -15.65 -25.62 13.84
C TYR A 187 -16.85 -24.77 14.27
N ASP A 188 -17.23 -23.86 13.39
CA ASP A 188 -18.46 -23.10 13.54
C ASP A 188 -19.66 -23.83 12.87
N GLU A 189 -20.81 -23.12 12.79
CA GLU A 189 -22.05 -23.66 12.20
C GLU A 189 -21.95 -23.87 10.67
N GLU A 190 -20.95 -23.25 10.01
CA GLU A 190 -20.68 -23.34 8.57
C GLU A 190 -19.54 -24.31 8.23
N ASP A 191 -19.13 -25.15 9.20
CA ASP A 191 -18.01 -26.10 9.09
C ASP A 191 -16.64 -25.44 8.82
N MET A 192 -16.47 -24.14 9.17
CA MET A 192 -15.19 -23.45 9.07
C MET A 192 -14.38 -23.58 10.35
N ILE A 193 -13.05 -23.63 10.21
CA ILE A 193 -12.15 -23.65 11.37
C ILE A 193 -12.11 -22.27 12.03
N VAL A 194 -12.35 -22.22 13.32
CA VAL A 194 -12.45 -20.97 14.09
C VAL A 194 -11.08 -20.50 14.57
N LEU A 195 -10.66 -19.30 14.15
CA LEU A 195 -9.53 -18.57 14.71
C LEU A 195 -9.96 -17.89 16.02
N ARG A 196 -9.19 -18.13 17.08
CA ARG A 196 -9.47 -17.67 18.44
C ARG A 196 -8.47 -16.59 18.87
N GLU A 197 -8.74 -15.98 20.01
CA GLU A 197 -7.86 -14.97 20.61
C GLU A 197 -6.39 -15.39 20.65
N ASP A 198 -6.12 -16.60 21.15
CA ASP A 198 -4.75 -17.13 21.29
C ASP A 198 -3.98 -17.23 19.97
N ASP A 199 -4.69 -17.29 18.83
CA ASP A 199 -4.07 -17.36 17.51
C ASP A 199 -3.52 -16.02 17.04
N PHE A 200 -3.95 -14.91 17.62
CA PHE A 200 -3.54 -13.54 17.31
C PHE A 200 -2.56 -12.94 18.32
N LEU A 201 -2.41 -13.56 19.51
CA LEU A 201 -1.57 -13.07 20.60
C LEU A 201 -0.11 -13.54 20.51
N MET A 202 0.35 -13.97 19.35
CA MET A 202 1.71 -14.45 19.18
C MET A 202 2.70 -13.30 19.14
N SER A 203 3.64 -13.37 20.06
CA SER A 203 4.85 -12.54 20.15
C SER A 203 6.05 -13.21 19.49
#